data_c3008b155c3713d41c24626136b48e0a
#
_entry.id   c3008b155c3713d41c24626136b48e0a
#
_cell.length_a   1.000
_cell.length_b   1.000
_cell.length_c   1.000
_cell.angle_alpha   90.00
_cell.angle_beta   90.00
_cell.angle_gamma   90.00
#
_symmetry.space_group_name_H-M   'P 1'
#
loop_
_entity.id
_entity.type
_entity.pdbx_description
1 polymer ?
#
loop_
_entity_poly.entity_id
_entity_poly.type
_entity_poly.pdbx_seq_one_letter_code
_entity_poly.pdbx_strand_id
1 'polypeptide(L)'
;DPVRASTIVNPVISRLIENTHAVKKLADKAQQEAASAAAAEEYSSESVYNAGSYCTRGGKLYKANQDILSAEPWTEAHWTETNIAAELVAIYTALSNKAPGGYGFGDKLQEIAATSAEETYETYCTKVDAVLSGMPDRTAKLVRAYPPTTFHQAGTTVSLLYKGDANYAVLSNIGSADAGLCGWRMIKLRYPSSSSPSVWMPFEWESPPMQLGIEYRTVDRYNGKPVYAKAISFGKAPNTSSKDISHGIENFSQLVSYTGMLDGANLIQNSMVDNIRINASTIRLTTNTDASECYVYLTLYYTKTTD
;
A
#
# COMPACT_ATOMS: atom_id res chain seq x y z
N ASP A 1 14.30 -1.89 -11.89
CA ASP A 1 15.23 -3.00 -11.63
C ASP A 1 14.42 -4.31 -11.57
N PRO A 2 14.65 -5.28 -12.49
CA PRO A 2 13.92 -6.56 -12.55
C PRO A 2 14.03 -7.37 -11.25
N VAL A 3 15.11 -7.20 -10.48
CA VAL A 3 15.35 -7.91 -9.22
C VAL A 3 14.40 -7.41 -8.12
N ARG A 4 14.06 -6.12 -8.07
CA ARG A 4 13.08 -5.58 -7.10
C ARG A 4 11.65 -6.05 -7.39
N ALA A 5 11.27 -6.13 -8.67
CA ALA A 5 9.96 -6.63 -9.05
C ALA A 5 9.78 -8.11 -8.66
N SER A 6 10.81 -8.95 -8.84
CA SER A 6 10.73 -10.38 -8.52
C SER A 6 10.69 -10.68 -7.01
N THR A 7 11.33 -9.84 -6.18
CA THR A 7 11.42 -10.10 -4.72
C THR A 7 10.20 -9.61 -3.92
N ILE A 8 9.50 -8.58 -4.39
CA ILE A 8 8.37 -7.97 -3.66
C ILE A 8 7.03 -8.27 -4.34
N VAL A 9 6.95 -8.13 -5.66
CA VAL A 9 5.69 -8.28 -6.40
C VAL A 9 5.32 -9.74 -6.60
N ASN A 10 6.26 -10.62 -6.92
CA ASN A 10 6.00 -12.04 -7.13
C ASN A 10 5.43 -12.77 -5.90
N PRO A 11 5.93 -12.59 -4.66
CA PRO A 11 5.31 -13.20 -3.49
C PRO A 11 3.88 -12.72 -3.21
N VAL A 12 3.58 -11.44 -3.48
CA VAL A 12 2.22 -10.89 -3.31
C VAL A 12 1.27 -11.47 -4.36
N ILE A 13 1.69 -11.52 -5.62
CA ILE A 13 0.91 -12.11 -6.70
C ILE A 13 0.71 -13.60 -6.48
N SER A 14 1.74 -14.35 -6.06
CA SER A 14 1.63 -15.78 -5.75
C SER A 14 0.61 -16.04 -4.65
N ARG A 15 0.63 -15.27 -3.56
CA ARG A 15 -0.38 -15.36 -2.49
C ARG A 15 -1.78 -14.98 -2.94
N LEU A 16 -1.91 -13.97 -3.81
CA LEU A 16 -3.21 -13.59 -4.37
C LEU A 16 -3.78 -14.75 -5.21
N ILE A 17 -2.96 -15.39 -6.01
CA ILE A 17 -3.32 -16.57 -6.80
C ILE A 17 -3.71 -17.74 -5.87
N GLU A 18 -2.90 -18.03 -4.84
CA GLU A 18 -3.19 -19.08 -3.83
C GLU A 18 -4.52 -18.82 -3.11
N ASN A 19 -4.77 -17.58 -2.68
CA ASN A 19 -6.03 -17.20 -2.05
C ASN A 19 -7.22 -17.34 -3.01
N THR A 20 -7.06 -16.94 -4.28
CA THR A 20 -8.09 -17.10 -5.32
C THR A 20 -8.41 -18.58 -5.55
N HIS A 21 -7.39 -19.45 -5.60
CA HIS A 21 -7.57 -20.89 -5.70
C HIS A 21 -8.27 -21.48 -4.46
N ALA A 22 -7.90 -21.02 -3.25
CA ALA A 22 -8.54 -21.47 -2.01
C ALA A 22 -10.01 -21.06 -1.95
N VAL A 23 -10.35 -19.84 -2.34
CA VAL A 23 -11.73 -19.34 -2.41
C VAL A 23 -12.53 -20.12 -3.44
N LYS A 24 -11.96 -20.37 -4.64
CA LYS A 24 -12.63 -21.19 -5.66
C LYS A 24 -12.91 -22.61 -5.14
N LYS A 25 -11.93 -23.27 -4.51
CA LYS A 25 -12.11 -24.61 -3.94
C LYS A 25 -13.19 -24.65 -2.86
N LEU A 26 -13.31 -23.59 -2.04
CA LEU A 26 -14.38 -23.47 -1.04
C LEU A 26 -15.76 -23.27 -1.69
N ALA A 27 -15.83 -22.44 -2.74
CA ALA A 27 -17.07 -22.23 -3.49
C ALA A 27 -17.52 -23.51 -4.20
N ASP A 28 -16.60 -24.22 -4.84
CA ASP A 28 -16.89 -25.51 -5.50
C ASP A 28 -17.38 -26.55 -4.48
N LYS A 29 -16.75 -26.63 -3.29
CA LYS A 29 -17.17 -27.49 -2.19
C LYS A 29 -18.57 -27.12 -1.68
N ALA A 30 -18.83 -25.82 -1.50
CA ALA A 30 -20.12 -25.30 -1.07
C ALA A 30 -21.25 -25.71 -2.04
N GLN A 31 -20.99 -25.54 -3.33
CA GLN A 31 -21.95 -25.96 -4.37
C GLN A 31 -22.21 -27.47 -4.35
N GLN A 32 -21.17 -28.27 -4.13
CA GLN A 32 -21.27 -29.69 -4.03
C GLN A 32 -22.07 -30.14 -2.79
N GLU A 33 -21.82 -29.52 -1.62
CA GLU A 33 -22.54 -29.78 -0.37
C GLU A 33 -24.03 -29.40 -0.51
N ALA A 34 -24.32 -28.23 -1.10
CA ALA A 34 -25.70 -27.81 -1.34
C ALA A 34 -26.44 -28.78 -2.30
N ALA A 35 -25.76 -29.22 -3.36
CA ALA A 35 -26.32 -30.21 -4.29
C ALA A 35 -26.58 -31.59 -3.60
N SER A 36 -25.65 -32.03 -2.76
CA SER A 36 -25.76 -33.25 -1.99
C SER A 36 -26.91 -33.20 -0.97
N ALA A 37 -27.08 -32.06 -0.30
CA ALA A 37 -28.18 -31.85 0.63
C ALA A 37 -29.54 -31.80 -0.07
N ALA A 38 -29.60 -31.20 -1.27
CA ALA A 38 -30.82 -31.14 -2.09
C ALA A 38 -31.22 -32.49 -2.67
N ALA A 39 -30.24 -33.38 -2.89
CA ALA A 39 -30.45 -34.75 -3.42
C ALA A 39 -30.49 -35.81 -2.33
N ALA A 40 -30.59 -35.43 -1.05
CA ALA A 40 -30.56 -36.36 0.08
C ALA A 40 -31.78 -37.32 0.04
N GLU A 41 -31.51 -38.60 0.02
CA GLU A 41 -32.50 -39.66 0.06
C GLU A 41 -32.96 -39.96 1.50
N GLU A 42 -34.07 -40.67 1.65
CA GLU A 42 -34.54 -41.13 2.98
C GLU A 42 -33.50 -42.08 3.58
N TYR A 43 -33.28 -41.95 4.89
CA TYR A 43 -32.34 -42.82 5.60
C TYR A 43 -32.68 -44.30 5.42
N SER A 44 -31.67 -45.10 5.11
CA SER A 44 -31.77 -46.55 5.01
C SER A 44 -30.85 -47.22 6.03
N SER A 45 -31.42 -48.11 6.85
CA SER A 45 -30.67 -48.96 7.77
C SER A 45 -29.79 -50.00 7.09
N GLU A 46 -29.91 -50.17 5.78
CA GLU A 46 -29.11 -51.09 4.97
C GLU A 46 -27.95 -50.40 4.25
N SER A 47 -27.85 -49.09 4.39
CA SER A 47 -26.84 -48.29 3.73
C SER A 47 -25.69 -47.88 4.68
N VAL A 48 -24.54 -47.61 4.10
CA VAL A 48 -23.37 -46.98 4.78
C VAL A 48 -23.30 -45.51 4.44
N TYR A 49 -22.77 -44.69 5.35
CA TYR A 49 -22.68 -43.24 5.17
C TYR A 49 -21.32 -42.75 5.59
N ASN A 50 -20.72 -41.92 4.78
CA ASN A 50 -19.48 -41.23 5.15
C ASN A 50 -19.79 -40.01 6.01
N ALA A 51 -18.87 -39.60 6.85
CA ALA A 51 -18.93 -38.30 7.56
C ALA A 51 -19.23 -37.16 6.59
N GLY A 52 -20.22 -36.31 6.92
CA GLY A 52 -20.67 -35.22 6.06
C GLY A 52 -21.69 -35.59 4.99
N SER A 53 -22.06 -36.89 4.83
CA SER A 53 -23.20 -37.32 3.96
C SER A 53 -24.53 -36.84 4.51
N TYR A 54 -25.47 -36.59 3.61
CA TYR A 54 -26.83 -36.16 3.96
C TYR A 54 -27.84 -37.27 3.74
N CYS A 55 -28.84 -37.32 4.63
CA CYS A 55 -30.05 -38.09 4.43
C CYS A 55 -31.29 -37.35 4.95
N THR A 56 -32.49 -37.78 4.55
CA THR A 56 -33.75 -37.31 5.14
C THR A 56 -34.31 -38.37 6.07
N ARG A 57 -35.00 -37.96 7.12
CA ARG A 57 -35.77 -38.82 8.00
C ARG A 57 -36.95 -38.08 8.59
N GLY A 58 -38.14 -38.59 8.37
CA GLY A 58 -39.35 -37.94 8.84
C GLY A 58 -39.56 -36.53 8.32
N GLY A 59 -39.11 -36.26 7.08
CA GLY A 59 -39.20 -34.94 6.44
C GLY A 59 -38.16 -33.93 6.90
N LYS A 60 -37.18 -34.32 7.70
CA LYS A 60 -36.08 -33.49 8.16
C LYS A 60 -34.76 -33.90 7.52
N LEU A 61 -33.87 -32.95 7.29
CA LEU A 61 -32.52 -33.18 6.75
C LEU A 61 -31.52 -33.40 7.90
N TYR A 62 -30.69 -34.42 7.74
CA TYR A 62 -29.62 -34.77 8.69
C TYR A 62 -28.28 -34.89 7.98
N LYS A 63 -27.21 -34.57 8.70
CA LYS A 63 -25.82 -34.72 8.25
C LYS A 63 -25.08 -35.67 9.17
N ALA A 64 -24.35 -36.63 8.60
CA ALA A 64 -23.58 -37.61 9.36
C ALA A 64 -22.38 -36.92 10.04
N ASN A 65 -22.22 -37.14 11.35
CA ASN A 65 -21.13 -36.59 12.17
C ASN A 65 -19.84 -37.41 12.05
N GLN A 66 -19.96 -38.65 11.62
CA GLN A 66 -18.87 -39.63 11.50
C GLN A 66 -19.15 -40.61 10.37
N ASP A 67 -18.13 -41.41 10.02
CA ASP A 67 -18.31 -42.51 9.08
C ASP A 67 -19.15 -43.63 9.73
N ILE A 68 -20.18 -44.09 9.05
CA ILE A 68 -21.02 -45.23 9.39
C ILE A 68 -20.67 -46.33 8.42
N LEU A 69 -19.68 -47.15 8.79
CA LEU A 69 -19.01 -48.12 7.92
C LEU A 69 -19.77 -49.47 7.81
N SER A 70 -20.81 -49.67 8.61
CA SER A 70 -21.66 -50.83 8.56
C SER A 70 -23.14 -50.42 8.63
N ALA A 71 -23.99 -51.17 7.93
CA ALA A 71 -25.45 -51.01 8.00
C ALA A 71 -25.91 -51.12 9.46
N GLU A 72 -26.67 -50.13 9.93
CA GLU A 72 -27.16 -50.06 11.31
C GLU A 72 -28.57 -49.45 11.39
N PRO A 73 -29.32 -49.71 12.47
CA PRO A 73 -30.51 -48.91 12.78
C PRO A 73 -30.13 -47.45 13.05
N TRP A 74 -31.14 -46.56 12.91
CA TRP A 74 -30.91 -45.13 13.21
C TRP A 74 -30.35 -44.93 14.61
N THR A 75 -29.18 -44.31 14.67
CA THR A 75 -28.49 -43.93 15.91
C THR A 75 -28.37 -42.41 15.93
N GLU A 76 -29.18 -41.74 16.74
CA GLU A 76 -29.32 -40.29 16.75
C GLU A 76 -27.97 -39.53 16.99
N ALA A 77 -27.09 -40.13 17.79
CA ALA A 77 -25.76 -39.56 18.06
C ALA A 77 -24.84 -39.47 16.83
N HIS A 78 -25.13 -40.22 15.78
CA HIS A 78 -24.33 -40.21 14.53
C HIS A 78 -24.77 -39.12 13.57
N TRP A 79 -25.85 -38.39 13.86
CA TRP A 79 -26.48 -37.44 12.96
C TRP A 79 -26.70 -36.08 13.63
N THR A 80 -26.57 -35.02 12.85
CA THR A 80 -26.97 -33.66 13.25
C THR A 80 -28.13 -33.22 12.37
N GLU A 81 -29.27 -32.85 12.98
CA GLU A 81 -30.38 -32.21 12.26
C GLU A 81 -29.89 -30.88 11.67
N THR A 82 -30.13 -30.65 10.40
CA THR A 82 -29.73 -29.45 9.68
C THR A 82 -30.80 -29.02 8.68
N ASN A 83 -30.55 -27.98 7.94
CA ASN A 83 -31.32 -27.53 6.79
C ASN A 83 -30.42 -26.78 5.81
N ILE A 84 -30.87 -26.65 4.57
CA ILE A 84 -30.10 -26.00 3.50
C ILE A 84 -29.68 -24.58 3.89
N ALA A 85 -30.55 -23.83 4.58
CA ALA A 85 -30.23 -22.46 5.02
C ALA A 85 -29.10 -22.43 6.07
N ALA A 86 -29.11 -23.39 7.04
CA ALA A 86 -28.05 -23.50 8.04
C ALA A 86 -26.69 -23.87 7.41
N GLU A 87 -26.68 -24.81 6.46
CA GLU A 87 -25.47 -25.18 5.72
C GLU A 87 -24.92 -24.00 4.90
N LEU A 88 -25.77 -23.25 4.22
CA LEU A 88 -25.37 -22.04 3.49
C LEU A 88 -24.77 -20.97 4.42
N VAL A 89 -25.35 -20.76 5.61
CA VAL A 89 -24.82 -19.83 6.61
C VAL A 89 -23.45 -20.30 7.12
N ALA A 90 -23.28 -21.59 7.39
CA ALA A 90 -22.01 -22.16 7.82
C ALA A 90 -20.91 -21.96 6.75
N ILE A 91 -21.24 -22.23 5.48
CA ILE A 91 -20.36 -22.01 4.33
C ILE A 91 -20.00 -20.53 4.18
N TYR A 92 -21.00 -19.63 4.24
CA TYR A 92 -20.77 -18.19 4.15
C TYR A 92 -19.88 -17.69 5.27
N THR A 93 -20.10 -18.18 6.50
CA THR A 93 -19.26 -17.85 7.66
C THR A 93 -17.82 -18.35 7.48
N ALA A 94 -17.64 -19.59 7.00
CA ALA A 94 -16.32 -20.13 6.71
C ALA A 94 -15.59 -19.35 5.60
N LEU A 95 -16.32 -18.91 4.57
CA LEU A 95 -15.81 -18.09 3.48
C LEU A 95 -15.42 -16.69 3.98
N SER A 96 -16.26 -16.05 4.79
CA SER A 96 -16.01 -14.74 5.39
C SER A 96 -14.78 -14.75 6.28
N ASN A 97 -14.54 -15.84 7.01
CA ASN A 97 -13.35 -16.01 7.84
C ASN A 97 -12.06 -16.29 7.04
N LYS A 98 -12.18 -16.73 5.78
CA LYS A 98 -11.03 -17.01 4.87
C LYS A 98 -10.66 -15.83 3.99
N ALA A 99 -11.59 -14.89 3.76
CA ALA A 99 -11.36 -13.66 3.03
C ALA A 99 -11.40 -12.47 4.02
N PRO A 100 -10.31 -12.12 4.68
CA PRO A 100 -10.28 -10.90 5.48
C PRO A 100 -10.69 -9.71 4.61
N GLY A 101 -11.61 -8.89 5.11
CA GLY A 101 -12.13 -7.72 4.37
C GLY A 101 -11.01 -6.92 3.71
N GLY A 102 -11.22 -6.52 2.46
CA GLY A 102 -10.25 -5.79 1.64
C GLY A 102 -9.73 -6.53 0.40
N TYR A 103 -10.11 -7.80 0.19
CA TYR A 103 -9.74 -8.55 -1.01
C TYR A 103 -10.86 -8.60 -2.08
N GLY A 104 -11.60 -7.52 -2.27
CA GLY A 104 -12.48 -7.33 -3.45
C GLY A 104 -13.83 -8.03 -3.40
N PHE A 105 -14.25 -8.58 -2.29
CA PHE A 105 -15.54 -9.26 -2.14
C PHE A 105 -16.57 -8.44 -1.34
N GLY A 106 -16.79 -7.20 -1.74
CA GLY A 106 -17.95 -6.42 -1.30
C GLY A 106 -17.83 -5.65 0.01
N ASP A 107 -16.81 -5.89 0.82
CA ASP A 107 -16.56 -5.10 2.03
C ASP A 107 -15.85 -3.80 1.70
N LYS A 108 -16.26 -2.71 2.36
CA LYS A 108 -15.55 -1.44 2.26
C LYS A 108 -14.10 -1.63 2.72
N LEU A 109 -13.16 -1.05 1.97
CA LEU A 109 -11.77 -0.98 2.42
C LEU A 109 -11.72 -0.33 3.80
N GLN A 110 -10.93 -0.90 4.70
CA GLN A 110 -10.69 -0.26 6.00
C GLN A 110 -10.04 1.11 5.78
N GLU A 111 -10.61 2.13 6.39
CA GLU A 111 -10.09 3.49 6.29
C GLU A 111 -9.07 3.77 7.39
N ILE A 112 -7.98 4.43 7.02
CA ILE A 112 -7.00 5.03 7.92
C ILE A 112 -7.00 6.51 7.58
N ALA A 113 -7.85 7.26 8.29
CA ALA A 113 -8.07 8.67 8.00
C ALA A 113 -7.42 9.58 9.04
N ALA A 114 -6.79 10.66 8.59
CA ALA A 114 -6.46 11.78 9.45
C ALA A 114 -7.75 12.40 10.01
N THR A 115 -7.73 12.84 11.27
CA THR A 115 -8.88 13.51 11.91
C THR A 115 -8.96 14.98 11.55
N SER A 116 -7.85 15.58 11.15
CA SER A 116 -7.78 16.95 10.65
C SER A 116 -6.67 17.09 9.62
N ALA A 117 -6.71 18.19 8.89
CA ALA A 117 -5.66 18.57 7.94
C ALA A 117 -4.29 18.81 8.64
N GLU A 118 -4.33 19.18 9.92
CA GLU A 118 -3.18 19.59 10.74
C GLU A 118 -2.66 18.45 11.63
N GLU A 119 -3.19 17.24 11.48
CA GLU A 119 -2.74 16.09 12.25
C GLU A 119 -1.25 15.83 12.04
N THR A 120 -0.54 15.52 13.14
CA THR A 120 0.90 15.25 13.05
C THR A 120 1.19 13.88 12.47
N TYR A 121 2.40 13.70 11.94
CA TYR A 121 2.88 12.43 11.41
C TYR A 121 2.78 11.31 12.46
N GLU A 122 3.22 11.58 13.70
CA GLU A 122 3.23 10.63 14.80
C GLU A 122 1.82 10.16 15.16
N THR A 123 0.85 11.09 15.18
CA THR A 123 -0.55 10.75 15.45
C THR A 123 -1.12 9.88 14.34
N TYR A 124 -0.83 10.18 13.09
CA TYR A 124 -1.25 9.35 11.97
C TYR A 124 -0.61 7.95 12.02
N CYS A 125 0.68 7.85 12.35
CA CYS A 125 1.38 6.57 12.56
C CYS A 125 0.69 5.70 13.63
N THR A 126 0.16 6.30 14.70
CA THR A 126 -0.58 5.57 15.75
C THR A 126 -1.84 4.90 15.19
N LYS A 127 -2.53 5.53 14.25
CA LYS A 127 -3.70 4.93 13.58
C LYS A 127 -3.32 3.77 12.67
N VAL A 128 -2.19 3.89 11.96
CA VAL A 128 -1.66 2.78 11.17
C VAL A 128 -1.28 1.61 12.08
N ASP A 129 -0.66 1.88 13.23
CA ASP A 129 -0.32 0.87 14.24
C ASP A 129 -1.55 0.16 14.82
N ALA A 130 -2.66 0.88 15.02
CA ALA A 130 -3.91 0.28 15.46
C ALA A 130 -4.44 -0.76 14.46
N VAL A 131 -4.33 -0.50 13.16
CA VAL A 131 -4.67 -1.48 12.12
C VAL A 131 -3.69 -2.65 12.10
N LEU A 132 -2.38 -2.37 12.19
CA LEU A 132 -1.33 -3.38 12.21
C LEU A 132 -1.46 -4.35 13.39
N SER A 133 -1.93 -3.87 14.56
CA SER A 133 -2.10 -4.71 15.75
C SER A 133 -3.08 -5.87 15.53
N GLY A 134 -4.10 -5.66 14.71
CA GLY A 134 -5.07 -6.68 14.31
C GLY A 134 -4.65 -7.56 13.13
N MET A 135 -3.48 -7.33 12.53
CA MET A 135 -2.99 -8.11 11.38
C MET A 135 -2.03 -9.20 11.82
N PRO A 136 -2.13 -10.42 11.25
CA PRO A 136 -1.09 -11.44 11.41
C PRO A 136 0.24 -10.98 10.79
N ASP A 137 1.37 -11.49 11.31
CA ASP A 137 2.68 -11.23 10.72
C ASP A 137 2.79 -11.82 9.30
N ARG A 138 3.60 -11.21 8.48
CA ARG A 138 3.85 -11.58 7.06
C ARG A 138 2.58 -11.54 6.20
N THR A 139 1.65 -10.62 6.53
CA THR A 139 0.42 -10.41 5.77
C THR A 139 0.35 -9.00 5.18
N ALA A 140 -0.45 -8.86 4.13
CA ALA A 140 -0.74 -7.58 3.52
C ALA A 140 -2.26 -7.37 3.43
N LYS A 141 -2.68 -6.11 3.49
CA LYS A 141 -4.08 -5.69 3.39
C LYS A 141 -4.19 -4.45 2.54
N LEU A 142 -5.21 -4.38 1.68
CA LEU A 142 -5.59 -3.14 1.03
C LEU A 142 -6.38 -2.27 2.03
N VAL A 143 -6.01 -1.01 2.09
CA VAL A 143 -6.65 0.00 2.94
C VAL A 143 -6.91 1.26 2.12
N ARG A 144 -7.86 2.07 2.56
CA ARG A 144 -8.04 3.43 2.05
C ARG A 144 -7.33 4.37 3.02
N ALA A 145 -6.21 4.95 2.58
CA ALA A 145 -5.42 5.87 3.38
C ALA A 145 -5.78 7.32 3.06
N TYR A 146 -5.98 8.14 4.12
CA TYR A 146 -6.21 9.58 4.05
C TYR A 146 -5.18 10.26 4.94
N PRO A 147 -3.92 10.41 4.46
CA PRO A 147 -2.90 11.12 5.24
C PRO A 147 -3.28 12.59 5.43
N PRO A 148 -2.75 13.26 6.47
CA PRO A 148 -2.96 14.69 6.68
C PRO A 148 -2.46 15.52 5.49
N THR A 149 -3.10 16.65 5.22
CA THR A 149 -2.67 17.56 4.15
C THR A 149 -1.31 18.20 4.41
N THR A 150 -0.82 18.20 5.67
CA THR A 150 0.54 18.55 6.06
C THR A 150 1.60 17.69 5.37
N PHE A 151 1.24 16.52 4.82
CA PHE A 151 2.11 15.70 3.97
C PHE A 151 2.03 16.11 2.49
N HIS A 152 1.73 17.37 2.22
CA HIS A 152 1.72 17.96 0.88
C HIS A 152 0.79 17.25 -0.12
N GLN A 153 -0.49 17.17 0.23
CA GLN A 153 -1.56 16.69 -0.66
C GLN A 153 -1.47 15.22 -1.09
N ALA A 154 -1.12 14.35 -0.15
CA ALA A 154 -1.13 12.92 -0.42
C ALA A 154 -2.52 12.39 -0.88
N GLY A 155 -3.60 13.14 -0.63
CA GLY A 155 -4.96 12.82 -1.06
C GLY A 155 -5.50 11.50 -0.53
N THR A 156 -6.68 11.13 -1.00
CA THR A 156 -7.26 9.81 -0.74
C THR A 156 -6.59 8.76 -1.61
N THR A 157 -6.04 7.73 -1.00
CA THR A 157 -5.32 6.70 -1.74
C THR A 157 -5.81 5.29 -1.41
N VAL A 158 -5.83 4.44 -2.42
CA VAL A 158 -5.81 2.99 -2.21
C VAL A 158 -4.36 2.60 -1.94
N SER A 159 -4.12 2.00 -0.79
CA SER A 159 -2.78 1.73 -0.30
C SER A 159 -2.63 0.28 0.13
N LEU A 160 -1.43 -0.25 -0.04
CA LEU A 160 -1.04 -1.56 0.49
C LEU A 160 -0.42 -1.35 1.87
N LEU A 161 -1.05 -1.93 2.90
CA LEU A 161 -0.49 -2.04 4.24
C LEU A 161 0.09 -3.46 4.40
N TYR A 162 1.41 -3.55 4.54
CA TYR A 162 2.12 -4.80 4.79
C TYR A 162 2.68 -4.84 6.21
N LYS A 163 2.43 -5.92 6.92
CA LYS A 163 3.06 -6.24 8.21
C LYS A 163 4.05 -7.38 8.00
N GLY A 164 5.34 -7.10 8.15
CA GLY A 164 6.39 -8.11 8.10
C GLY A 164 6.44 -8.90 9.41
N ASP A 165 6.62 -8.17 10.51
CA ASP A 165 6.60 -8.66 11.89
C ASP A 165 6.31 -7.49 12.85
N ALA A 166 6.52 -7.68 14.14
CA ALA A 166 6.36 -6.61 15.14
C ALA A 166 7.28 -5.39 14.91
N ASN A 167 8.32 -5.52 14.10
CA ASN A 167 9.38 -4.52 13.92
C ASN A 167 9.46 -3.93 12.50
N TYR A 168 8.68 -4.48 11.57
CA TYR A 168 8.72 -4.05 10.18
C TYR A 168 7.32 -4.00 9.57
N ALA A 169 6.96 -2.84 9.06
CA ALA A 169 5.74 -2.64 8.30
C ALA A 169 5.95 -1.59 7.20
N VAL A 170 5.13 -1.65 6.15
CA VAL A 170 5.10 -0.67 5.07
C VAL A 170 3.66 -0.32 4.76
N LEU A 171 3.35 0.98 4.70
CA LEU A 171 2.16 1.50 4.06
C LEU A 171 2.59 2.25 2.79
N SER A 172 2.16 1.78 1.64
CA SER A 172 2.54 2.33 0.34
C SER A 172 1.30 2.65 -0.49
N ASN A 173 1.27 3.82 -1.08
CA ASN A 173 0.27 4.19 -2.07
C ASN A 173 0.42 3.34 -3.33
N ILE A 174 -0.69 2.78 -3.81
CA ILE A 174 -0.76 2.04 -5.08
C ILE A 174 -1.70 2.71 -6.10
N GLY A 175 -2.43 3.75 -5.69
CA GLY A 175 -3.30 4.54 -6.56
C GLY A 175 -3.95 5.68 -5.81
N SER A 176 -4.14 6.81 -6.47
CA SER A 176 -4.85 7.97 -5.94
C SER A 176 -5.99 8.36 -6.88
N ALA A 177 -7.16 8.71 -6.31
CA ALA A 177 -8.30 9.18 -7.07
C ALA A 177 -8.18 10.67 -7.46
N ASP A 178 -7.48 11.48 -6.64
CA ASP A 178 -7.65 12.94 -6.67
C ASP A 178 -6.39 13.74 -7.04
N ALA A 179 -5.20 13.15 -7.02
CA ALA A 179 -3.95 13.92 -7.12
C ALA A 179 -2.97 13.43 -8.20
N GLY A 180 -3.48 12.79 -9.24
CA GLY A 180 -2.58 12.17 -10.20
C GLY A 180 -1.77 11.02 -9.57
N LEU A 181 -0.73 10.56 -10.25
CA LEU A 181 0.07 9.40 -9.85
C LEU A 181 1.16 9.76 -8.82
N CYS A 182 0.83 10.50 -7.76
CA CYS A 182 1.79 10.79 -6.70
C CYS A 182 2.00 9.55 -5.82
N GLY A 183 3.12 8.88 -6.00
CA GLY A 183 3.52 7.73 -5.19
C GLY A 183 4.18 8.18 -3.88
N TRP A 184 3.81 7.53 -2.76
CA TRP A 184 4.42 7.76 -1.45
C TRP A 184 4.46 6.48 -0.62
N ARG A 185 5.30 6.47 0.41
CA ARG A 185 5.39 5.37 1.38
C ARG A 185 5.70 5.83 2.79
N MET A 186 5.30 5.01 3.76
CA MET A 186 5.69 5.06 5.17
C MET A 186 6.29 3.71 5.54
N ILE A 187 7.43 3.70 6.21
CA ILE A 187 8.12 2.47 6.61
C ILE A 187 8.31 2.48 8.12
N LYS A 188 7.90 1.40 8.79
CA LYS A 188 8.20 1.13 10.19
C LYS A 188 9.34 0.12 10.24
N LEU A 189 10.38 0.43 10.96
CA LEU A 189 11.49 -0.50 11.16
C LEU A 189 12.21 -0.24 12.48
N ARG A 190 12.96 -1.24 12.91
CA ARG A 190 13.83 -1.14 14.07
C ARG A 190 15.15 -0.52 13.64
N TYR A 191 15.40 0.69 14.09
CA TYR A 191 16.58 1.47 13.74
C TYR A 191 17.04 2.29 14.97
N PRO A 192 18.31 2.51 15.22
CA PRO A 192 19.48 2.12 14.42
C PRO A 192 20.00 0.70 14.68
N SER A 193 19.48 -0.02 15.64
CA SER A 193 19.94 -1.38 15.98
C SER A 193 18.77 -2.34 16.22
N SER A 194 19.05 -3.65 16.23
CA SER A 194 18.06 -4.69 16.50
C SER A 194 17.46 -4.63 17.92
N SER A 195 18.12 -3.94 18.85
CA SER A 195 17.63 -3.71 20.22
C SER A 195 16.81 -2.44 20.40
N SER A 196 16.80 -1.55 19.38
CA SER A 196 15.99 -0.34 19.41
C SER A 196 14.50 -0.67 19.26
N PRO A 197 13.58 0.15 19.83
CA PRO A 197 12.16 0.02 19.50
C PRO A 197 11.93 0.28 18.01
N SER A 198 10.90 -0.34 17.44
CA SER A 198 10.51 -0.05 16.06
C SER A 198 9.85 1.33 15.98
N VAL A 199 10.27 2.11 15.01
CA VAL A 199 9.78 3.48 14.78
C VAL A 199 9.35 3.65 13.33
N TRP A 200 8.39 4.55 13.10
CA TRP A 200 8.06 4.99 11.76
C TRP A 200 9.14 5.95 11.27
N MET A 201 9.72 5.62 10.11
CA MET A 201 10.64 6.52 9.41
C MET A 201 9.85 7.70 8.83
N PRO A 202 10.49 8.86 8.61
CA PRO A 202 9.82 9.98 7.97
C PRO A 202 9.17 9.60 6.64
N PHE A 203 8.04 10.24 6.34
CA PHE A 203 7.29 10.08 5.11
C PHE A 203 8.16 10.32 3.86
N GLU A 204 8.05 9.47 2.85
CA GLU A 204 8.84 9.54 1.63
C GLU A 204 7.97 9.52 0.37
N TRP A 205 8.37 10.28 -0.63
CA TRP A 205 7.72 10.36 -1.92
C TRP A 205 8.47 9.55 -2.98
N GLU A 206 7.73 8.73 -3.72
CA GLU A 206 8.22 8.10 -4.96
C GLU A 206 8.06 9.06 -6.15
N SER A 207 6.94 9.78 -6.18
CA SER A 207 6.62 10.76 -7.21
C SER A 207 5.99 11.99 -6.55
N PRO A 208 6.81 12.94 -6.06
CA PRO A 208 6.29 14.13 -5.40
C PRO A 208 5.53 15.04 -6.37
N PRO A 209 4.49 15.77 -5.91
CA PRO A 209 3.72 16.69 -6.76
C PRO A 209 4.50 17.94 -7.21
N MET A 210 5.73 18.11 -6.76
CA MET A 210 6.68 19.16 -7.17
C MET A 210 6.14 20.59 -7.16
N GLN A 211 5.46 20.99 -6.09
CA GLN A 211 5.01 22.36 -5.90
C GLN A 211 6.20 23.30 -5.65
N LEU A 212 6.13 24.51 -6.21
CA LEU A 212 7.19 25.51 -6.03
C LEU A 212 7.41 25.85 -4.56
N GLY A 213 8.67 25.85 -4.15
CA GLY A 213 9.10 26.19 -2.80
C GLY A 213 8.91 25.10 -1.76
N ILE A 214 8.20 24.02 -2.07
CA ILE A 214 7.96 22.90 -1.16
C ILE A 214 9.11 21.89 -1.29
N GLU A 215 9.61 21.45 -0.14
CA GLU A 215 10.62 20.41 -0.04
C GLU A 215 9.97 19.03 0.15
N TYR A 216 10.43 18.05 -0.61
CA TYR A 216 9.97 16.67 -0.55
C TYR A 216 11.13 15.73 -0.23
N ARG A 217 11.00 14.90 0.83
CA ARG A 217 11.88 13.77 1.07
C ARG A 217 11.51 12.67 0.10
N THR A 218 12.44 12.20 -0.73
CA THR A 218 12.17 11.17 -1.74
C THR A 218 12.57 9.77 -1.23
N VAL A 219 12.16 8.75 -1.97
CA VAL A 219 12.58 7.37 -1.73
C VAL A 219 14.04 7.12 -2.12
N ASP A 220 14.63 8.02 -2.88
CA ASP A 220 16.00 7.90 -3.36
C ASP A 220 17.02 8.05 -2.24
N ARG A 221 18.19 7.47 -2.47
CA ARG A 221 19.34 7.55 -1.57
C ARG A 221 20.60 7.90 -2.33
N TYR A 222 21.39 8.77 -1.74
CA TYR A 222 22.73 9.10 -2.22
C TYR A 222 23.74 8.90 -1.09
N ASN A 223 24.71 8.01 -1.28
CA ASN A 223 25.66 7.59 -0.24
C ASN A 223 24.98 7.18 1.08
N GLY A 224 23.86 6.47 1.01
CA GLY A 224 23.07 6.03 2.16
C GLY A 224 22.17 7.11 2.77
N LYS A 225 22.32 8.38 2.42
CA LYS A 225 21.48 9.48 2.90
C LYS A 225 20.23 9.66 2.04
N PRO A 226 19.11 10.10 2.64
CA PRO A 226 17.92 10.47 1.89
C PRO A 226 18.20 11.60 0.89
N VAL A 227 17.59 11.51 -0.28
CA VAL A 227 17.57 12.60 -1.25
C VAL A 227 16.30 13.42 -1.07
N TYR A 228 16.44 14.72 -1.09
CA TYR A 228 15.34 15.69 -1.08
C TYR A 228 15.21 16.32 -2.46
N ALA A 229 13.98 16.68 -2.83
CA ALA A 229 13.66 17.40 -4.05
C ALA A 229 12.97 18.73 -3.71
N LYS A 230 13.35 19.82 -4.36
CA LYS A 230 12.71 21.13 -4.21
C LYS A 230 12.65 21.85 -5.54
N ALA A 231 11.44 22.25 -5.97
CA ALA A 231 11.24 23.11 -7.12
C ALA A 231 11.41 24.58 -6.70
N ILE A 232 12.19 25.34 -7.48
CA ILE A 232 12.59 26.72 -7.16
C ILE A 232 12.29 27.60 -8.36
N SER A 233 11.63 28.72 -8.12
CA SER A 233 11.55 29.79 -9.09
C SER A 233 12.79 30.67 -8.97
N PHE A 234 13.61 30.70 -10.00
CA PHE A 234 14.73 31.64 -10.11
C PHE A 234 14.23 33.05 -10.48
N GLY A 235 13.05 33.16 -11.05
CA GLY A 235 12.52 34.37 -11.65
C GLY A 235 13.09 34.63 -13.03
N LYS A 236 13.15 35.87 -13.45
CA LYS A 236 13.74 36.24 -14.74
C LYS A 236 15.26 36.04 -14.77
N ALA A 237 15.76 35.52 -15.86
CA ALA A 237 17.17 35.33 -16.12
C ALA A 237 17.92 36.68 -16.23
N PRO A 238 19.26 36.71 -16.12
CA PRO A 238 20.02 37.94 -16.30
C PRO A 238 20.16 38.32 -17.78
N ASN A 239 20.57 39.58 -18.00
CA ASN A 239 20.96 40.13 -19.31
C ASN A 239 22.48 40.11 -19.44
N THR A 240 23.03 39.20 -20.25
CA THR A 240 24.47 39.07 -20.55
C THR A 240 25.35 39.27 -19.30
N SER A 241 24.94 38.67 -18.18
CA SER A 241 25.56 38.87 -16.86
C SER A 241 25.29 37.67 -15.96
N SER A 242 25.64 37.79 -14.68
CA SER A 242 25.32 36.79 -13.66
C SER A 242 24.30 37.32 -12.66
N LYS A 243 23.41 36.44 -12.19
CA LYS A 243 22.45 36.71 -11.12
C LYS A 243 22.49 35.60 -10.11
N ASP A 244 22.45 35.96 -8.84
CA ASP A 244 22.36 35.02 -7.72
C ASP A 244 20.99 35.09 -7.06
N ILE A 245 20.44 33.93 -6.69
CA ILE A 245 19.28 33.84 -5.80
C ILE A 245 19.57 32.85 -4.66
N SER A 246 18.93 33.03 -3.51
CA SER A 246 18.92 32.00 -2.48
C SER A 246 17.96 30.86 -2.87
N HIS A 247 18.39 29.62 -2.70
CA HIS A 247 17.49 28.46 -2.86
C HIS A 247 16.66 28.16 -1.60
N GLY A 248 16.94 28.79 -0.45
CA GLY A 248 16.20 28.66 0.79
C GLY A 248 16.13 27.21 1.30
N ILE A 249 17.20 26.41 1.11
CA ILE A 249 17.29 25.04 1.64
C ILE A 249 18.11 25.10 2.92
N GLU A 250 17.48 24.69 4.01
CA GLU A 250 18.16 24.56 5.30
C GLU A 250 18.94 23.25 5.39
N ASN A 251 20.10 23.30 6.04
CA ASN A 251 20.96 22.13 6.25
C ASN A 251 21.42 21.43 4.95
N PHE A 252 21.54 22.19 3.86
CA PHE A 252 22.06 21.68 2.60
C PHE A 252 23.45 21.05 2.80
N SER A 253 23.61 19.80 2.37
CA SER A 253 24.88 19.07 2.45
C SER A 253 25.56 18.98 1.09
N GLN A 254 24.89 18.30 0.15
CA GLN A 254 25.45 18.04 -1.17
C GLN A 254 24.35 18.05 -2.24
N LEU A 255 24.65 18.70 -3.36
CA LEU A 255 23.85 18.59 -4.57
C LEU A 255 24.06 17.20 -5.19
N VAL A 256 22.98 16.49 -5.48
CA VAL A 256 23.00 15.20 -6.18
C VAL A 256 22.81 15.41 -7.67
N SER A 257 21.78 16.17 -8.04
CA SER A 257 21.49 16.56 -9.41
C SER A 257 20.55 17.76 -9.45
N TYR A 258 20.36 18.32 -10.62
CA TYR A 258 19.32 19.31 -10.87
C TYR A 258 18.78 19.21 -12.29
N THR A 259 17.56 19.69 -12.47
CA THR A 259 16.95 19.92 -13.77
C THR A 259 16.46 21.37 -13.83
N GLY A 260 16.31 21.93 -15.02
CA GLY A 260 15.83 23.30 -15.13
C GLY A 260 15.26 23.61 -16.51
N MET A 261 14.40 24.64 -16.54
CA MET A 261 13.73 25.15 -17.74
C MET A 261 13.95 26.66 -17.84
N LEU A 262 14.20 27.12 -19.04
CA LEU A 262 14.22 28.53 -19.42
C LEU A 262 13.11 28.72 -20.46
N ASP A 263 12.04 29.41 -20.13
CA ASP A 263 10.86 29.60 -20.99
C ASP A 263 10.37 28.30 -21.67
N GLY A 264 10.34 27.17 -20.94
CA GLY A 264 9.91 25.88 -21.45
C GLY A 264 10.98 25.08 -22.21
N ALA A 265 12.16 25.65 -22.48
CA ALA A 265 13.30 24.92 -23.02
C ALA A 265 14.22 24.38 -21.91
N ASN A 266 14.94 23.29 -22.19
CA ASN A 266 15.89 22.73 -21.22
C ASN A 266 17.01 23.73 -20.91
N LEU A 267 17.15 24.12 -19.65
CA LEU A 267 18.10 25.12 -19.19
C LEU A 267 19.56 24.72 -19.45
N ILE A 268 19.90 23.45 -19.28
CA ILE A 268 21.27 22.95 -19.37
C ILE A 268 21.75 22.91 -20.85
N GLN A 269 20.83 22.76 -21.78
CA GLN A 269 21.12 22.69 -23.23
C GLN A 269 20.81 24.00 -23.95
N ASN A 270 20.46 25.06 -23.23
CA ASN A 270 20.07 26.33 -23.81
C ASN A 270 21.33 27.15 -24.17
N SER A 271 21.45 27.54 -25.44
CA SER A 271 22.57 28.32 -25.93
C SER A 271 22.72 29.73 -25.30
N MET A 272 21.68 30.23 -24.66
CA MET A 272 21.68 31.51 -23.95
C MET A 272 22.34 31.40 -22.57
N VAL A 273 22.50 30.19 -22.03
CA VAL A 273 23.06 29.92 -20.71
C VAL A 273 24.53 29.55 -20.84
N ASP A 274 25.38 30.35 -20.20
CA ASP A 274 26.81 30.08 -20.13
C ASP A 274 27.17 29.16 -18.96
N ASN A 275 26.64 29.46 -17.77
CA ASN A 275 26.96 28.67 -16.58
C ASN A 275 25.82 28.67 -15.54
N ILE A 276 25.66 27.53 -14.87
CA ILE A 276 24.82 27.36 -13.69
C ILE A 276 25.70 26.84 -12.56
N ARG A 277 25.74 27.56 -11.45
CA ARG A 277 26.49 27.17 -10.26
C ARG A 277 25.56 27.14 -9.05
N ILE A 278 25.50 26.00 -8.39
CA ILE A 278 24.70 25.75 -7.19
C ILE A 278 25.67 25.46 -6.05
N ASN A 279 25.62 26.26 -5.00
CA ASN A 279 26.44 26.09 -3.79
C ASN A 279 25.55 25.83 -2.57
N ALA A 280 26.09 25.93 -1.37
CA ALA A 280 25.37 25.62 -0.14
C ALA A 280 24.16 26.54 0.16
N SER A 281 24.04 27.69 -0.46
CA SER A 281 22.98 28.67 -0.15
C SER A 281 22.36 29.35 -1.36
N THR A 282 23.07 29.36 -2.51
CA THR A 282 22.65 30.13 -3.68
C THR A 282 22.71 29.33 -4.98
N ILE A 283 21.91 29.79 -5.93
CA ILE A 283 21.98 29.41 -7.34
C ILE A 283 22.47 30.64 -8.10
N ARG A 284 23.57 30.49 -8.83
CA ARG A 284 24.06 31.48 -9.79
C ARG A 284 23.75 31.04 -11.20
N LEU A 285 23.12 31.90 -11.98
CA LEU A 285 22.90 31.74 -13.41
C LEU A 285 23.68 32.83 -14.15
N THR A 286 24.46 32.42 -15.13
CA THR A 286 25.18 33.33 -16.04
C THR A 286 24.67 33.14 -17.45
N THR A 287 24.35 34.21 -18.16
CA THR A 287 23.92 34.19 -19.55
C THR A 287 24.93 34.92 -20.44
N ASN A 288 25.08 34.44 -21.66
CA ASN A 288 25.95 35.01 -22.69
C ASN A 288 25.20 35.93 -23.68
N THR A 289 23.86 35.93 -23.59
CA THR A 289 22.99 36.83 -24.36
C THR A 289 21.93 37.41 -23.44
N ASP A 290 21.14 38.37 -23.92
CA ASP A 290 20.02 38.92 -23.18
C ASP A 290 18.90 37.87 -23.04
N ALA A 291 18.67 37.41 -21.81
CA ALA A 291 17.59 36.48 -21.45
C ALA A 291 16.67 37.10 -20.38
N SER A 292 16.73 38.43 -20.19
CA SER A 292 16.03 39.12 -19.10
C SER A 292 14.49 39.04 -19.16
N GLU A 293 13.93 38.64 -20.27
CA GLU A 293 12.49 38.37 -20.38
C GLU A 293 12.09 36.91 -20.10
N CYS A 294 13.07 36.02 -20.05
CA CYS A 294 12.85 34.59 -19.86
C CYS A 294 12.73 34.18 -18.39
N TYR A 295 11.75 33.42 -18.01
CA TYR A 295 11.61 32.86 -16.67
C TYR A 295 12.37 31.54 -16.53
N VAL A 296 13.00 31.36 -15.35
CA VAL A 296 13.77 30.17 -15.03
C VAL A 296 13.19 29.45 -13.83
N TYR A 297 13.03 28.13 -13.99
CA TYR A 297 12.62 27.21 -12.93
C TYR A 297 13.63 26.08 -12.83
N LEU A 298 13.98 25.70 -11.60
CA LEU A 298 14.89 24.59 -11.33
C LEU A 298 14.27 23.62 -10.34
N THR A 299 14.57 22.35 -10.50
CA THR A 299 14.38 21.35 -9.44
C THR A 299 15.74 20.89 -8.97
N LEU A 300 16.01 21.05 -7.69
CA LEU A 300 17.25 20.58 -7.05
C LEU A 300 16.96 19.25 -6.34
N TYR A 301 17.90 18.31 -6.50
CA TYR A 301 17.97 17.06 -5.74
C TYR A 301 19.23 17.08 -4.89
N TYR A 302 19.11 16.90 -3.58
CA TYR A 302 20.20 17.12 -2.64
C TYR A 302 20.06 16.29 -1.36
N THR A 303 21.14 16.17 -0.60
CA THR A 303 21.14 15.60 0.74
C THR A 303 21.24 16.70 1.81
N LYS A 304 20.89 16.35 3.05
CA LYS A 304 21.00 17.25 4.20
C LYS A 304 22.09 16.81 5.18
N THR A 305 22.56 17.73 6.01
CA THR A 305 23.53 17.45 7.08
C THR A 305 22.89 16.80 8.29
N THR A 306 21.57 16.88 8.41
CA THR A 306 20.77 16.37 9.54
C THR A 306 20.39 14.90 9.42
N ASP A 307 20.67 14.23 8.30
CA ASP A 307 20.36 12.82 8.06
C ASP A 307 21.56 11.88 8.21
#